data_5ba786abe4cacf8a2786467ffc4a2b47
#
_entry.id   5ba786abe4cacf8a2786467ffc4a2b47
#
_cell.length_a   1.000
_cell.length_b   1.000
_cell.length_c   1.000
_cell.angle_alpha   90.00
_cell.angle_beta   90.00
_cell.angle_gamma   90.00
#
_symmetry.space_group_name_H-M   'P 1'
#
loop_
_entity.id
_entity.type
_entity.pdbx_description
1 polymer ?
#
loop_
_entity_poly.entity_id
_entity_poly.type
_entity_poly.pdbx_seq_one_letter_code
_entity_poly.pdbx_strand_id
1 'polypeptide(L)'
;MSSDITRQALIAVGLSLLFMAIYILIRFRNVAFSIGAFASVTTTTLMIIAVYVLLWKVMPFTMEVDQNFIAALLAIIGYAINDVVIVFDRIREEIGNHPQGDRFEIVNGALNSTLSRTLNTSFTTFLVMAIVFMFGGASMRSFTFAILLGVIFGTYCTLFVATPIAYEVAKRRREKAATKSAK
;
A
#
# COMPACT_ATOMS: atom_id res chain seq x y z
N MET A 1 -27.67 -4.83 -3.93
CA MET A 1 -26.62 -5.54 -3.17
C MET A 1 -27.20 -6.04 -1.88
N SER A 2 -26.93 -7.28 -1.51
CA SER A 2 -27.35 -7.78 -0.20
C SER A 2 -26.52 -7.04 0.87
N SER A 3 -27.18 -6.55 1.92
CA SER A 3 -26.53 -5.91 3.08
C SER A 3 -25.45 -6.81 3.70
N ASP A 4 -25.59 -8.12 3.54
CA ASP A 4 -24.68 -9.13 4.04
C ASP A 4 -23.33 -9.11 3.30
N ILE A 5 -23.32 -8.95 1.97
CA ILE A 5 -22.08 -8.87 1.17
C ILE A 5 -21.29 -7.62 1.57
N THR A 6 -21.94 -6.47 1.70
CA THR A 6 -21.30 -5.23 2.11
C THR A 6 -20.70 -5.33 3.51
N ARG A 7 -21.43 -5.92 4.45
CA ARG A 7 -20.95 -6.15 5.83
C ARG A 7 -19.77 -7.09 5.86
N GLN A 8 -19.82 -8.21 5.14
CA GLN A 8 -18.70 -9.15 5.03
C GLN A 8 -17.46 -8.50 4.41
N ALA A 9 -17.64 -7.67 3.37
CA ALA A 9 -16.57 -6.91 2.75
C ALA A 9 -15.87 -5.97 3.74
N LEU A 10 -16.64 -5.18 4.47
CA LEU A 10 -16.09 -4.25 5.47
C LEU A 10 -15.33 -4.98 6.58
N ILE A 11 -15.86 -6.10 7.05
CA ILE A 11 -15.18 -6.93 8.06
C ILE A 11 -13.89 -7.52 7.49
N ALA A 12 -13.92 -8.10 6.30
CA ALA A 12 -12.76 -8.72 5.67
C ALA A 12 -11.64 -7.70 5.41
N VAL A 13 -11.96 -6.54 4.83
CA VAL A 13 -10.99 -5.46 4.59
C VAL A 13 -10.46 -4.91 5.92
N GLY A 14 -11.33 -4.65 6.90
CA GLY A 14 -10.93 -4.15 8.22
C GLY A 14 -9.99 -5.11 8.96
N LEU A 15 -10.32 -6.40 8.98
CA LEU A 15 -9.46 -7.43 9.57
C LEU A 15 -8.12 -7.54 8.83
N SER A 16 -8.13 -7.49 7.49
CA SER A 16 -6.89 -7.54 6.70
C SER A 16 -5.97 -6.37 7.01
N LEU A 17 -6.51 -5.15 7.11
CA LEU A 17 -5.74 -3.97 7.49
C LEU A 17 -5.20 -4.09 8.93
N LEU A 18 -5.97 -4.63 9.86
CA LEU A 18 -5.55 -4.86 11.24
C LEU A 18 -4.40 -5.88 11.32
N PHE A 19 -4.58 -7.05 10.70
CA PHE A 19 -3.53 -8.08 10.69
C PHE A 19 -2.26 -7.60 9.99
N MET A 20 -2.40 -6.82 8.91
CA MET A 20 -1.29 -6.19 8.24
C MET A 20 -0.53 -5.22 9.17
N ALA A 21 -1.25 -4.35 9.89
CA ALA A 21 -0.62 -3.42 10.81
C ALA A 21 0.15 -4.15 11.93
N ILE A 22 -0.44 -5.23 12.48
CA ILE A 22 0.20 -6.10 13.47
C ILE A 22 1.45 -6.77 12.88
N TYR A 23 1.35 -7.34 11.67
CA TYR A 23 2.49 -7.97 11.00
C TYR A 23 3.67 -7.00 10.82
N ILE A 24 3.40 -5.79 10.32
CA ILE A 24 4.45 -4.76 10.13
C ILE A 24 5.05 -4.32 11.47
N LEU A 25 4.22 -4.20 12.52
CA LEU A 25 4.70 -3.84 13.84
C LEU A 25 5.67 -4.91 14.41
N ILE A 26 5.33 -6.17 14.26
CA ILE A 26 6.17 -7.31 14.69
C ILE A 26 7.45 -7.36 13.84
N ARG A 27 7.32 -7.23 12.51
CA ARG A 27 8.42 -7.35 11.54
C ARG A 27 9.49 -6.28 11.72
N PHE A 28 9.08 -5.04 11.93
CA PHE A 28 10.00 -3.91 12.02
C PHE A 28 10.28 -3.46 13.45
N ARG A 29 9.48 -3.88 14.42
CA ARG A 29 9.54 -3.42 15.81
C ARG A 29 9.57 -1.89 15.94
N ASN A 30 9.05 -1.19 14.95
CA ASN A 30 9.06 0.27 14.85
C ASN A 30 7.67 0.79 14.45
N VAL A 31 7.04 1.48 15.38
CA VAL A 31 5.68 2.01 15.19
C VAL A 31 5.59 3.02 14.05
N ALA A 32 6.70 3.73 13.73
CA ALA A 32 6.70 4.69 12.63
C ALA A 32 6.49 3.99 11.27
N PHE A 33 7.16 2.86 11.05
CA PHE A 33 6.95 2.05 9.84
C PHE A 33 5.55 1.44 9.79
N SER A 34 5.02 0.97 10.94
CA SER A 34 3.66 0.43 11.00
C SER A 34 2.61 1.48 10.63
N ILE A 35 2.73 2.70 11.15
CA ILE A 35 1.82 3.81 10.82
C ILE A 35 1.93 4.19 9.34
N GLY A 36 3.15 4.30 8.80
CA GLY A 36 3.36 4.62 7.39
C GLY A 36 2.76 3.57 6.45
N ALA A 37 2.97 2.28 6.73
CA ALA A 37 2.38 1.18 5.97
C ALA A 37 0.86 1.16 6.04
N PHE A 38 0.30 1.30 7.24
CA PHE A 38 -1.15 1.35 7.43
C PHE A 38 -1.79 2.51 6.66
N ALA A 39 -1.21 3.70 6.75
CA ALA A 39 -1.70 4.87 6.02
C ALA A 39 -1.64 4.64 4.50
N SER A 40 -0.55 4.09 3.98
CA SER A 40 -0.38 3.81 2.55
C SER A 40 -1.44 2.84 2.02
N VAL A 41 -1.60 1.69 2.67
CA VAL A 41 -2.55 0.65 2.22
C VAL A 41 -4.00 1.11 2.37
N THR A 42 -4.31 1.83 3.45
CA THR A 42 -5.64 2.42 3.63
C THR A 42 -5.93 3.44 2.53
N THR A 43 -4.97 4.32 2.22
CA THR A 43 -5.13 5.31 1.13
C THR A 43 -5.30 4.61 -0.22
N THR A 44 -4.51 3.58 -0.53
CA THR A 44 -4.66 2.78 -1.76
C THR A 44 -6.06 2.19 -1.87
N THR A 45 -6.54 1.57 -0.81
CA THR A 45 -7.88 0.97 -0.76
C THR A 45 -8.98 2.01 -1.00
N LEU A 46 -8.88 3.16 -0.32
CA LEU A 46 -9.84 4.26 -0.50
C LEU A 46 -9.81 4.84 -1.92
N MET A 47 -8.63 4.99 -2.54
CA MET A 47 -8.50 5.46 -3.92
C MET A 47 -9.16 4.50 -4.91
N ILE A 48 -9.01 3.18 -4.74
CA ILE A 48 -9.67 2.20 -5.60
C ILE A 48 -11.18 2.29 -5.46
N ILE A 49 -11.70 2.33 -4.24
CA ILE A 49 -13.13 2.48 -3.97
C ILE A 49 -13.66 3.78 -4.59
N ALA A 50 -12.94 4.89 -4.42
CA ALA A 50 -13.32 6.19 -4.99
C ALA A 50 -13.42 6.13 -6.52
N VAL A 51 -12.44 5.51 -7.20
CA VAL A 51 -12.48 5.34 -8.66
C VAL A 51 -13.66 4.47 -9.08
N TYR A 52 -13.96 3.40 -8.35
CA TYR A 52 -15.13 2.55 -8.63
C TYR A 52 -16.44 3.34 -8.52
N VAL A 53 -16.59 4.14 -7.47
CA VAL A 53 -17.78 4.98 -7.26
C VAL A 53 -17.92 6.07 -8.33
N LEU A 54 -16.80 6.63 -8.80
CA LEU A 54 -16.81 7.67 -9.84
C LEU A 54 -17.10 7.11 -11.24
N LEU A 55 -16.56 5.94 -11.54
CA LEU A 55 -16.61 5.37 -12.90
C LEU A 55 -17.74 4.38 -13.13
N TRP A 56 -18.52 3.99 -12.11
CA TRP A 56 -19.54 2.94 -12.20
C TRP A 56 -20.60 3.19 -13.28
N LYS A 57 -20.88 4.46 -13.64
CA LYS A 57 -21.83 4.84 -14.70
C LYS A 57 -21.19 5.04 -16.07
N VAL A 58 -19.87 5.14 -16.13
CA VAL A 58 -19.14 5.52 -17.36
C VAL A 58 -18.56 4.31 -18.04
N MET A 59 -18.19 3.28 -17.28
CA MET A 59 -17.53 2.10 -17.83
C MET A 59 -18.52 1.16 -18.54
N PRO A 60 -18.10 0.56 -19.68
CA PRO A 60 -18.94 -0.35 -20.49
C PRO A 60 -19.08 -1.76 -19.87
N PHE A 61 -18.59 -1.98 -18.66
CA PHE A 61 -18.71 -3.24 -17.94
C PHE A 61 -19.22 -3.00 -16.52
N THR A 62 -19.77 -4.04 -15.90
CA THR A 62 -20.34 -3.97 -14.56
C THR A 62 -19.24 -3.74 -13.53
N MET A 63 -19.30 -2.61 -12.82
CA MET A 63 -18.43 -2.26 -11.70
C MET A 63 -19.18 -2.45 -10.38
N GLU A 64 -19.70 -3.65 -10.17
CA GLU A 64 -20.40 -3.97 -8.93
C GLU A 64 -19.41 -4.35 -7.84
N VAL A 65 -19.72 -3.95 -6.60
CA VAL A 65 -18.98 -4.38 -5.41
C VAL A 65 -19.49 -5.79 -5.06
N ASP A 66 -18.99 -6.76 -5.81
CA ASP A 66 -19.26 -8.18 -5.65
C ASP A 66 -18.13 -8.91 -4.92
N GLN A 67 -18.22 -10.24 -4.83
CA GLN A 67 -17.18 -11.06 -4.20
C GLN A 67 -15.84 -10.97 -4.94
N ASN A 68 -15.85 -10.77 -6.26
CA ASN A 68 -14.64 -10.63 -7.07
C ASN A 68 -13.92 -9.31 -6.75
N PHE A 69 -14.67 -8.22 -6.58
CA PHE A 69 -14.11 -6.94 -6.17
C PHE A 69 -13.48 -7.03 -4.77
N ILE A 70 -14.14 -7.68 -3.81
CA ILE A 70 -13.61 -7.90 -2.46
C ILE A 70 -12.31 -8.72 -2.53
N ALA A 71 -12.31 -9.80 -3.31
CA ALA A 71 -11.11 -10.62 -3.52
C ALA A 71 -9.96 -9.81 -4.14
N ALA A 72 -10.26 -8.93 -5.11
CA ALA A 72 -9.28 -8.02 -5.69
C ALA A 72 -8.70 -7.05 -4.64
N LEU A 73 -9.54 -6.44 -3.80
CA LEU A 73 -9.07 -5.55 -2.73
C LEU A 73 -8.13 -6.28 -1.76
N LEU A 74 -8.49 -7.50 -1.33
CA LEU A 74 -7.64 -8.29 -0.44
C LEU A 74 -6.31 -8.67 -1.09
N ALA A 75 -6.32 -9.04 -2.37
CA ALA A 75 -5.11 -9.33 -3.13
C ALA A 75 -4.21 -8.09 -3.26
N ILE A 76 -4.80 -6.91 -3.49
CA ILE A 76 -4.07 -5.63 -3.59
C ILE A 76 -3.45 -5.24 -2.25
N ILE A 77 -4.15 -5.44 -1.14
CA ILE A 77 -3.61 -5.21 0.21
C ILE A 77 -2.34 -6.05 0.40
N GLY A 78 -2.39 -7.33 0.06
CA GLY A 78 -1.22 -8.22 0.12
C GLY A 78 -0.07 -7.79 -0.81
N TYR A 79 -0.38 -7.35 -2.02
CA TYR A 79 0.59 -6.85 -2.99
C TYR A 79 1.27 -5.55 -2.50
N ALA A 80 0.48 -4.57 -2.05
CA ALA A 80 0.99 -3.29 -1.58
C ALA A 80 1.90 -3.43 -0.36
N ILE A 81 1.60 -4.36 0.56
CA ILE A 81 2.45 -4.65 1.72
C ILE A 81 3.84 -5.10 1.27
N ASN A 82 3.94 -5.95 0.25
CA ASN A 82 5.23 -6.47 -0.22
C ASN A 82 6.15 -5.32 -0.66
N ASP A 83 5.64 -4.35 -1.41
CA ASP A 83 6.41 -3.18 -1.85
C ASP A 83 6.83 -2.29 -0.66
N VAL A 84 5.91 -2.02 0.27
CA VAL A 84 6.21 -1.23 1.48
C VAL A 84 7.31 -1.89 2.33
N VAL A 85 7.23 -3.21 2.50
CA VAL A 85 8.23 -3.96 3.29
C VAL A 85 9.61 -3.86 2.66
N ILE A 86 9.73 -3.99 1.35
CA ILE A 86 11.00 -3.89 0.62
C ILE A 86 11.64 -2.50 0.82
N VAL A 87 10.85 -1.44 0.65
CA VAL A 87 11.32 -0.07 0.84
C VAL A 87 11.75 0.17 2.29
N PHE A 88 10.96 -0.28 3.25
CA PHE A 88 11.26 -0.11 4.67
C PHE A 88 12.45 -0.94 5.15
N ASP A 89 12.63 -2.15 4.64
CA ASP A 89 13.83 -2.96 4.90
C ASP A 89 15.09 -2.23 4.40
N ARG A 90 15.04 -1.64 3.20
CA ARG A 90 16.16 -0.88 2.66
C ARG A 90 16.45 0.38 3.47
N ILE A 91 15.42 1.13 3.86
CA ILE A 91 15.59 2.30 4.74
C ILE A 91 16.23 1.88 6.07
N ARG A 92 15.79 0.77 6.66
CA ARG A 92 16.34 0.26 7.92
C ARG A 92 17.80 -0.13 7.78
N GLU A 93 18.17 -0.80 6.69
CA GLU A 93 19.54 -1.19 6.37
C GLU A 93 20.44 0.04 6.25
N GLU A 94 20.04 1.05 5.46
CA GLU A 94 20.82 2.27 5.26
C GLU A 94 20.98 3.10 6.54
N ILE A 95 19.94 3.11 7.39
CA ILE A 95 20.02 3.73 8.72
C ILE A 95 21.04 3.01 9.60
N GLY A 96 21.14 1.68 9.50
CA GLY A 96 22.12 0.90 10.24
C GLY A 96 23.56 1.11 9.77
N ASN A 97 23.74 1.25 8.45
CA ASN A 97 25.04 1.48 7.83
C ASN A 97 25.59 2.90 8.09
N HIS A 98 24.68 3.89 8.24
CA HIS A 98 25.03 5.29 8.42
C HIS A 98 24.37 5.89 9.68
N PRO A 99 24.80 5.48 10.92
CA PRO A 99 24.12 5.87 12.15
C PRO A 99 24.15 7.37 12.42
N GLN A 100 25.19 8.08 11.97
CA GLN A 100 25.38 9.53 12.16
C GLN A 100 24.99 10.37 10.93
N GLY A 101 24.58 9.75 9.83
CA GLY A 101 24.20 10.44 8.60
C GLY A 101 22.89 11.22 8.72
N ASP A 102 22.68 12.17 7.81
CA ASP A 102 21.42 12.87 7.70
C ASP A 102 20.30 11.88 7.31
N ARG A 103 19.28 11.85 8.13
CA ARG A 103 18.16 10.91 7.96
C ARG A 103 17.34 11.15 6.71
N PHE A 104 17.26 12.39 6.26
CA PHE A 104 16.55 12.71 5.02
C PHE A 104 17.32 12.16 3.81
N GLU A 105 18.62 12.37 3.76
CA GLU A 105 19.48 11.86 2.68
C GLU A 105 19.50 10.34 2.64
N ILE A 106 19.57 9.69 3.81
CA ILE A 106 19.54 8.23 3.93
C ILE A 106 18.22 7.66 3.40
N VAL A 107 17.09 8.23 3.81
CA VAL A 107 15.76 7.77 3.34
C VAL A 107 15.60 8.00 1.84
N ASN A 108 16.03 9.14 1.33
CA ASN A 108 15.97 9.45 -0.09
C ASN A 108 16.87 8.52 -0.93
N GLY A 109 18.08 8.25 -0.46
CA GLY A 109 19.00 7.29 -1.07
C GLY A 109 18.44 5.87 -1.10
N ALA A 110 17.84 5.42 0.01
CA ALA A 110 17.19 4.12 0.10
C ALA A 110 16.00 4.00 -0.88
N LEU A 111 15.16 5.04 -0.96
CA LEU A 111 14.06 5.10 -1.94
C LEU A 111 14.58 4.99 -3.39
N ASN A 112 15.57 5.79 -3.74
CA ASN A 112 16.14 5.77 -5.10
C ASN A 112 16.74 4.42 -5.45
N SER A 113 17.39 3.74 -4.50
CA SER A 113 17.98 2.42 -4.72
C SER A 113 16.94 1.31 -4.95
N THR A 114 15.73 1.46 -4.40
CA THR A 114 14.62 0.49 -4.55
C THR A 114 13.68 0.83 -5.71
N LEU A 115 13.71 2.07 -6.20
CA LEU A 115 12.75 2.60 -7.18
C LEU A 115 12.67 1.75 -8.45
N SER A 116 13.81 1.42 -9.05
CA SER A 116 13.86 0.61 -10.28
C SER A 116 13.23 -0.77 -10.09
N ARG A 117 13.49 -1.42 -8.95
CA ARG A 117 12.91 -2.71 -8.62
C ARG A 117 11.40 -2.62 -8.45
N THR A 118 10.92 -1.65 -7.66
CA THR A 118 9.50 -1.44 -7.42
C THR A 118 8.75 -1.13 -8.71
N LEU A 119 9.29 -0.24 -9.54
CA LEU A 119 8.69 0.08 -10.84
C LEU A 119 8.67 -1.12 -11.80
N ASN A 120 9.74 -1.90 -11.88
CA ASN A 120 9.80 -3.08 -12.74
C ASN A 120 8.78 -4.15 -12.28
N THR A 121 8.67 -4.41 -10.98
CA THR A 121 7.70 -5.36 -10.42
C THR A 121 6.27 -4.90 -10.69
N SER A 122 5.98 -3.62 -10.47
CA SER A 122 4.66 -3.05 -10.73
C SER A 122 4.33 -3.06 -12.22
N PHE A 123 5.29 -2.73 -13.08
CA PHE A 123 5.10 -2.73 -14.52
C PHE A 123 4.83 -4.12 -15.09
N THR A 124 5.58 -5.14 -14.65
CA THR A 124 5.35 -6.53 -15.08
C THR A 124 3.99 -7.04 -14.61
N THR A 125 3.59 -6.77 -13.36
CA THR A 125 2.27 -7.12 -12.84
C THR A 125 1.17 -6.39 -13.61
N PHE A 126 1.35 -5.10 -13.88
CA PHE A 126 0.43 -4.30 -14.68
C PHE A 126 0.24 -4.88 -16.09
N LEU A 127 1.32 -5.25 -16.79
CA LEU A 127 1.25 -5.85 -18.13
C LEU A 127 0.46 -7.17 -18.13
N VAL A 128 0.74 -8.05 -17.18
CA VAL A 128 0.01 -9.33 -17.07
C VAL A 128 -1.48 -9.08 -16.83
N MET A 129 -1.82 -8.19 -15.90
CA MET A 129 -3.22 -7.87 -15.59
C MET A 129 -3.91 -7.13 -16.74
N ALA A 130 -3.20 -6.29 -17.49
CA ALA A 130 -3.74 -5.62 -18.67
C ALA A 130 -4.10 -6.63 -19.77
N ILE A 131 -3.27 -7.65 -19.99
CA ILE A 131 -3.58 -8.73 -20.94
C ILE A 131 -4.84 -9.49 -20.48
N VAL A 132 -4.94 -9.84 -19.19
CA VAL A 132 -6.14 -10.51 -18.66
C VAL A 132 -7.36 -9.61 -18.75
N PHE A 133 -7.22 -8.31 -18.55
CA PHE A 133 -8.33 -7.35 -18.71
C PHE A 133 -8.82 -7.27 -20.16
N MET A 134 -7.92 -7.30 -21.15
CA MET A 134 -8.26 -7.19 -22.56
C MET A 134 -8.87 -8.48 -23.13
N PHE A 135 -8.32 -9.62 -22.75
CA PHE A 135 -8.67 -10.93 -23.32
C PHE A 135 -9.52 -11.80 -22.40
N GLY A 136 -9.62 -11.46 -21.12
CA GLY A 136 -10.45 -12.16 -20.14
C GLY A 136 -11.95 -11.97 -20.38
N GLY A 137 -12.72 -12.93 -19.90
CA GLY A 137 -14.18 -12.88 -19.98
C GLY A 137 -14.79 -11.73 -19.17
N ALA A 138 -16.07 -11.41 -19.43
CA ALA A 138 -16.78 -10.30 -18.80
C ALA A 138 -16.74 -10.35 -17.26
N SER A 139 -16.80 -11.56 -16.66
CA SER A 139 -16.74 -11.76 -15.21
C SER A 139 -15.39 -11.40 -14.59
N MET A 140 -14.29 -11.41 -15.37
CA MET A 140 -12.95 -11.08 -14.90
C MET A 140 -12.60 -9.59 -15.04
N ARG A 141 -13.36 -8.81 -15.80
CA ARG A 141 -13.03 -7.41 -16.10
C ARG A 141 -13.04 -6.53 -14.86
N SER A 142 -14.05 -6.64 -14.01
CA SER A 142 -14.13 -5.86 -12.77
C SER A 142 -12.97 -6.20 -11.84
N PHE A 143 -12.70 -7.49 -11.64
CA PHE A 143 -11.59 -7.99 -10.83
C PHE A 143 -10.22 -7.46 -11.30
N THR A 144 -9.92 -7.66 -12.60
CA THR A 144 -8.62 -7.26 -13.16
C THR A 144 -8.46 -5.74 -13.22
N PHE A 145 -9.53 -5.00 -13.46
CA PHE A 145 -9.52 -3.54 -13.40
C PHE A 145 -9.19 -3.03 -12.00
N ALA A 146 -9.78 -3.63 -10.95
CA ALA A 146 -9.43 -3.30 -9.58
C ALA A 146 -7.94 -3.54 -9.29
N ILE A 147 -7.39 -4.68 -9.75
CA ILE A 147 -5.96 -4.98 -9.57
C ILE A 147 -5.07 -3.99 -10.34
N LEU A 148 -5.42 -3.62 -11.57
CA LEU A 148 -4.67 -2.61 -12.34
C LEU A 148 -4.59 -1.27 -11.60
N LEU A 149 -5.71 -0.79 -11.06
CA LEU A 149 -5.76 0.41 -10.23
C LEU A 149 -4.92 0.23 -8.95
N GLY A 150 -5.04 -0.94 -8.34
CA GLY A 150 -4.31 -1.29 -7.12
C GLY A 150 -2.80 -1.30 -7.28
N VAL A 151 -2.29 -1.80 -8.40
CA VAL A 151 -0.87 -1.78 -8.72
C VAL A 151 -0.37 -0.35 -8.90
N ILE A 152 -1.10 0.49 -9.65
CA ILE A 152 -0.73 1.89 -9.86
C ILE A 152 -0.76 2.67 -8.54
N PHE A 153 -1.88 2.65 -7.84
CA PHE A 153 -2.04 3.41 -6.59
C PHE A 153 -1.20 2.84 -5.46
N GLY A 154 -1.02 1.51 -5.38
CA GLY A 154 -0.17 0.87 -4.40
C GLY A 154 1.28 1.31 -4.52
N THR A 155 1.84 1.29 -5.73
CA THR A 155 3.20 1.78 -5.99
C THR A 155 3.32 3.26 -5.65
N TYR A 156 2.37 4.08 -6.10
CA TYR A 156 2.35 5.51 -5.76
C TYR A 156 2.31 5.73 -4.25
N CYS A 157 1.38 5.08 -3.54
CA CYS A 157 1.23 5.25 -2.10
C CYS A 157 2.42 4.70 -1.30
N THR A 158 3.10 3.67 -1.77
CA THR A 158 4.34 3.17 -1.13
C THR A 158 5.43 4.24 -1.13
N LEU A 159 5.64 4.90 -2.26
CA LEU A 159 6.70 5.90 -2.41
C LEU A 159 6.33 7.24 -1.76
N PHE A 160 5.10 7.73 -1.99
CA PHE A 160 4.70 9.09 -1.65
C PHE A 160 3.82 9.21 -0.39
N VAL A 161 3.33 8.11 0.17
CA VAL A 161 2.52 8.11 1.40
C VAL A 161 3.23 7.35 2.52
N ALA A 162 3.61 6.07 2.31
CA ALA A 162 4.20 5.25 3.36
C ALA A 162 5.51 5.85 3.89
N THR A 163 6.42 6.20 2.99
CA THR A 163 7.76 6.65 3.36
C THR A 163 7.78 8.03 4.01
N PRO A 164 7.12 9.07 3.47
CA PRO A 164 7.08 10.37 4.14
C PRO A 164 6.40 10.33 5.51
N ILE A 165 5.30 9.57 5.65
CA ILE A 165 4.62 9.42 6.95
C ILE A 165 5.52 8.70 7.95
N ALA A 166 6.18 7.60 7.55
CA ALA A 166 7.09 6.88 8.42
C ALA A 166 8.27 7.77 8.87
N TYR A 167 8.84 8.56 7.95
CA TYR A 167 9.90 9.52 8.25
C TYR A 167 9.47 10.58 9.26
N GLU A 168 8.32 11.22 9.02
CA GLU A 168 7.81 12.30 9.89
C GLU A 168 7.46 11.78 11.30
N VAL A 169 6.83 10.61 11.39
CA VAL A 169 6.52 9.99 12.69
C VAL A 169 7.80 9.63 13.45
N ALA A 170 8.81 9.10 12.76
CA ALA A 170 10.10 8.78 13.36
C ALA A 170 10.83 10.04 13.85
N LYS A 171 10.80 11.13 13.06
CA LYS A 171 11.38 12.43 13.41
C LYS A 171 10.75 13.00 14.67
N ARG A 172 9.43 13.11 14.70
CA ARG A 172 8.68 13.63 15.87
C ARG A 172 8.92 12.82 17.14
N ARG A 173 9.08 11.51 17.04
CA ARG A 173 9.42 10.66 18.19
C ARG A 173 10.81 10.95 18.75
N ARG A 174 11.80 11.18 17.90
CA ARG A 174 13.16 11.54 18.31
C ARG A 174 13.21 12.90 19.00
N GLU A 175 12.54 13.90 18.44
CA GLU A 175 12.43 15.24 19.02
C GLU A 175 11.80 15.19 20.43
N LYS A 176 10.70 14.43 20.58
CA LYS A 176 10.07 14.23 21.91
C LYS A 176 10.98 13.50 22.90
N ALA A 177 11.74 12.52 22.46
CA ALA A 177 12.71 11.81 23.32
C ALA A 177 13.85 12.73 23.78
N ALA A 178 14.40 13.54 22.86
CA ALA A 178 15.43 14.53 23.17
C ALA A 178 14.95 15.58 24.19
N THR A 179 13.74 16.10 24.00
CA THR A 179 13.13 17.07 24.94
C THR A 179 12.88 16.48 26.32
N LYS A 180 12.58 15.16 26.39
CA LYS A 180 12.37 14.48 27.68
C LYS A 180 13.66 14.16 28.42
N SER A 181 14.77 13.98 27.70
CA SER A 181 16.10 13.74 28.28
C SER A 181 16.79 15.04 28.75
N ALA A 182 16.31 16.20 28.31
CA ALA A 182 16.82 17.53 28.66
C ALA A 182 16.10 18.15 29.86
N LYS A 183 15.04 17.49 30.38
CA LYS A 183 14.34 17.84 31.63
C LYS A 183 14.73 16.89 32.77
#